data_361cdddf8ced9c98eb8da1126b617156
#
_entry.id   361cdddf8ced9c98eb8da1126b617156
#
_cell.length_a   1.000
_cell.length_b   1.000
_cell.length_c   1.000
_cell.angle_alpha   90.00
_cell.angle_beta   90.00
_cell.angle_gamma   90.00
#
_symmetry.space_group_name_H-M   'P 1'
#
loop_
_entity.id
_entity.type
_entity.pdbx_description
1 polymer ?
#
loop_
_entity_poly.entity_id
_entity_poly.type
_entity_poly.pdbx_seq_one_letter_code
_entity_poly.pdbx_strand_id
1 'polypeptide(L)'
;MQTKTFIGLFAVLVLALAASTAHSAADPNRAREASNHERGRSQPRTDSRVDDRYSHNRSYPSRGYVSTALPQGYRPVRYRGAPYYFSRGAWYRPYGPRFVVVAPPIGIGLGFLPPYYTRVWFGGVPYYYADDTYYMWRPERREYVVTDPPAGRARVDDNASEGGDDVFVYPKNGQNEAQQNTDRYECHAWAVEKTGFDPTRPQGNVEESQIDSKRADYRRAEGACLDARGYSVK
;
A
#
# COMPACT_ATOMS: atom_id res chain seq x y z
N MET A 1 -14.17 85.60 18.17
CA MET A 1 -15.56 86.16 17.93
C MET A 1 -16.58 85.09 18.14
N GLN A 2 -17.36 85.32 19.20
CA GLN A 2 -18.72 84.85 19.48
C GLN A 2 -19.01 83.34 19.55
N THR A 3 -18.98 82.87 20.74
CA THR A 3 -19.95 82.17 21.56
C THR A 3 -21.39 82.05 21.01
N LYS A 4 -21.99 80.86 21.02
CA LYS A 4 -23.40 80.73 21.38
C LYS A 4 -23.63 79.38 22.04
N THR A 5 -23.89 79.44 23.29
CA THR A 5 -24.47 78.46 24.20
C THR A 5 -25.93 78.23 23.87
N PHE A 6 -26.37 77.01 23.85
CA PHE A 6 -27.81 76.66 23.97
C PHE A 6 -27.98 75.53 24.98
N ILE A 7 -28.63 75.92 26.08
CA ILE A 7 -29.16 75.12 27.16
C ILE A 7 -30.54 74.57 26.71
N GLY A 8 -30.80 73.34 26.90
CA GLY A 8 -32.16 72.76 26.65
C GLY A 8 -32.27 71.42 27.35
N LEU A 9 -32.76 71.46 28.36
CA LEU A 9 -33.83 71.03 29.25
C LEU A 9 -34.13 69.50 29.21
N PHE A 10 -34.02 68.94 30.41
CA PHE A 10 -34.31 67.59 30.83
C PHE A 10 -35.75 67.10 30.57
N ALA A 11 -35.87 65.81 30.17
CA ALA A 11 -37.02 65.02 30.57
C ALA A 11 -36.52 63.62 30.98
N VAL A 12 -36.57 63.37 32.26
CA VAL A 12 -36.28 62.05 32.84
C VAL A 12 -37.54 61.22 32.66
N LEU A 13 -37.42 60.18 31.82
CA LEU A 13 -38.45 59.13 31.73
C LEU A 13 -37.93 57.88 32.43
N VAL A 14 -38.39 57.59 33.62
CA VAL A 14 -38.12 56.35 34.35
C VAL A 14 -39.03 55.27 33.77
N LEU A 15 -38.42 54.40 32.94
CA LEU A 15 -39.10 53.16 32.53
C LEU A 15 -38.63 52.02 33.42
N ALA A 16 -39.52 51.50 34.26
CA ALA A 16 -39.33 50.29 35.02
C ALA A 16 -39.34 49.08 34.06
N LEU A 17 -38.18 48.46 33.82
CA LEU A 17 -38.10 47.17 33.13
C LEU A 17 -38.32 46.07 34.16
N ALA A 18 -39.47 45.39 34.05
CA ALA A 18 -39.69 44.11 34.70
C ALA A 18 -38.81 43.05 34.05
N ALA A 19 -37.82 42.55 34.75
CA ALA A 19 -37.01 41.42 34.32
C ALA A 19 -37.84 40.12 34.39
N SER A 20 -38.33 39.68 33.24
CA SER A 20 -38.86 38.33 33.10
C SER A 20 -37.72 37.33 33.02
N THR A 21 -37.41 36.60 34.06
CA THR A 21 -36.50 35.47 34.05
C THR A 21 -37.18 34.31 33.31
N ALA A 22 -36.92 34.23 32.01
CA ALA A 22 -37.27 33.02 31.24
C ALA A 22 -36.29 31.91 31.66
N HIS A 23 -36.75 30.98 32.50
CA HIS A 23 -36.08 29.70 32.70
C HIS A 23 -36.20 28.90 31.39
N SER A 24 -35.15 28.93 30.59
CA SER A 24 -35.03 28.01 29.45
C SER A 24 -34.73 26.65 30.04
N ALA A 25 -35.75 25.82 30.12
CA ALA A 25 -35.58 24.40 30.42
C ALA A 25 -34.73 23.80 29.31
N ALA A 26 -33.51 23.35 29.64
CA ALA A 26 -32.64 22.66 28.70
C ALA A 26 -33.33 21.41 28.21
N ASP A 27 -33.59 21.35 26.91
CA ASP A 27 -34.21 20.21 26.26
C ASP A 27 -33.26 18.98 26.38
N PRO A 28 -33.63 17.93 27.10
CA PRO A 28 -32.78 16.75 27.29
C PRO A 28 -32.49 16.01 25.99
N ASN A 29 -33.26 16.25 24.92
CA ASN A 29 -33.01 15.64 23.62
C ASN A 29 -31.85 16.35 22.88
N ARG A 30 -31.71 17.68 23.06
CA ARG A 30 -30.62 18.44 22.47
C ARG A 30 -29.26 18.06 23.06
N ALA A 31 -29.20 17.71 24.35
CA ALA A 31 -27.99 17.19 24.98
C ALA A 31 -27.64 15.78 24.49
N ARG A 32 -28.64 14.96 24.17
CA ARG A 32 -28.44 13.61 23.58
C ARG A 32 -27.98 13.70 22.12
N GLU A 33 -28.50 14.63 21.33
CA GLU A 33 -28.05 14.83 19.94
C GLU A 33 -26.63 15.38 19.88
N ALA A 34 -26.24 16.31 20.76
CA ALA A 34 -24.87 16.79 20.85
C ALA A 34 -23.89 15.67 21.26
N SER A 35 -24.27 14.81 22.22
CA SER A 35 -23.45 13.68 22.65
C SER A 35 -23.34 12.59 21.59
N ASN A 36 -24.35 12.43 20.73
CA ASN A 36 -24.30 11.49 19.60
C ASN A 36 -23.46 12.04 18.42
N HIS A 37 -23.43 13.36 18.25
CA HIS A 37 -22.60 14.00 17.22
C HIS A 37 -21.11 13.95 17.58
N GLU A 38 -20.77 14.02 18.88
CA GLU A 38 -19.38 13.82 19.35
C GLU A 38 -18.95 12.36 19.31
N ARG A 39 -19.83 11.39 19.55
CA ARG A 39 -19.54 9.95 19.40
C ARG A 39 -19.31 9.52 17.95
N GLY A 40 -19.80 10.26 16.96
CA GLY A 40 -19.52 10.01 15.54
C GLY A 40 -18.15 10.48 15.06
N ARG A 41 -17.38 11.19 15.90
CA ARG A 41 -16.08 11.79 15.51
C ARG A 41 -14.83 11.10 16.02
N SER A 42 -14.96 10.05 16.80
CA SER A 42 -13.78 9.30 17.27
C SER A 42 -14.06 7.81 17.29
N GLN A 43 -14.19 7.20 16.10
CA GLN A 43 -13.71 5.83 16.02
C GLN A 43 -12.21 5.90 16.33
N PRO A 44 -11.71 5.18 17.35
CA PRO A 44 -10.28 5.07 17.55
C PRO A 44 -9.72 4.55 16.22
N ARG A 45 -8.88 5.33 15.55
CA ARG A 45 -8.06 4.80 14.47
C ARG A 45 -7.32 3.65 15.12
N THR A 46 -7.67 2.44 14.78
CA THR A 46 -6.90 1.28 15.21
C THR A 46 -5.48 1.51 14.73
N ASP A 47 -4.54 1.59 15.68
CA ASP A 47 -3.12 1.84 15.40
C ASP A 47 -2.52 0.74 14.52
N SER A 48 -3.28 -0.35 14.31
CA SER A 48 -2.90 -1.50 13.49
C SER A 48 -4.08 -2.03 12.68
N ARG A 49 -3.77 -2.62 11.54
CA ARG A 49 -4.71 -3.35 10.68
C ARG A 49 -4.19 -4.75 10.42
N VAL A 50 -5.10 -5.69 10.28
CA VAL A 50 -4.77 -7.05 9.79
C VAL A 50 -4.79 -7.01 8.27
N ASP A 51 -3.75 -7.57 7.66
CA ASP A 51 -3.65 -7.83 6.23
C ASP A 51 -3.91 -9.33 6.01
N ASP A 52 -5.08 -9.65 5.50
CA ASP A 52 -5.56 -11.02 5.24
C ASP A 52 -5.46 -11.41 3.76
N ARG A 53 -5.02 -10.49 2.89
CA ARG A 53 -4.85 -10.77 1.47
C ARG A 53 -3.85 -11.91 1.27
N TYR A 54 -4.17 -12.81 0.37
CA TYR A 54 -3.34 -13.99 0.08
C TYR A 54 -3.05 -14.87 1.30
N SER A 55 -4.00 -14.98 2.21
CA SER A 55 -3.82 -15.70 3.49
C SER A 55 -2.63 -15.19 4.31
N HIS A 56 -2.21 -13.95 4.09
CA HIS A 56 -1.05 -13.36 4.75
C HIS A 56 -1.23 -13.26 6.27
N ASN A 57 -2.43 -12.91 6.74
CA ASN A 57 -2.86 -12.93 8.15
C ASN A 57 -1.86 -12.27 9.12
N ARG A 58 -1.35 -11.10 8.74
CA ARG A 58 -0.39 -10.33 9.54
C ARG A 58 -0.95 -8.98 9.94
N SER A 59 -0.54 -8.52 11.12
CA SER A 59 -0.90 -7.21 11.62
C SER A 59 0.20 -6.20 11.36
N TYR A 60 -0.18 -5.05 10.80
CA TYR A 60 0.72 -3.94 10.48
C TYR A 60 0.19 -2.64 11.07
N PRO A 61 1.05 -1.67 11.40
CA PRO A 61 0.61 -0.34 11.74
C PRO A 61 -0.22 0.28 10.61
N SER A 62 -1.32 0.91 10.95
CA SER A 62 -2.20 1.55 9.96
C SER A 62 -1.49 2.68 9.22
N ARG A 63 -1.69 2.79 7.91
CA ARG A 63 -1.16 3.92 7.14
C ARG A 63 -1.72 5.25 7.68
N GLY A 64 -0.84 6.24 7.84
CA GLY A 64 -1.16 7.50 8.49
C GLY A 64 -1.03 7.48 10.03
N TYR A 65 -0.73 6.33 10.64
CA TYR A 65 -0.38 6.28 12.05
C TYR A 65 0.92 7.06 12.29
N VAL A 66 0.92 7.90 13.32
CA VAL A 66 2.06 8.76 13.68
C VAL A 66 2.69 8.26 14.97
N SER A 67 3.94 7.83 14.89
CA SER A 67 4.75 7.38 16.02
C SER A 67 5.76 8.44 16.45
N THR A 68 6.04 8.54 17.74
CA THR A 68 7.08 9.42 18.27
C THR A 68 8.49 8.87 18.04
N ALA A 69 8.64 7.55 17.82
CA ALA A 69 9.90 6.88 17.56
C ALA A 69 9.74 5.80 16.51
N LEU A 70 10.82 5.47 15.82
CA LEU A 70 10.87 4.31 14.93
C LEU A 70 10.96 3.01 15.75
N PRO A 71 10.35 1.90 15.29
CA PRO A 71 10.50 0.60 15.92
C PRO A 71 11.96 0.16 15.95
N GLN A 72 12.34 -0.60 16.97
CA GLN A 72 13.70 -1.16 17.04
C GLN A 72 14.03 -2.01 15.80
N GLY A 73 15.28 -1.93 15.34
CA GLY A 73 15.76 -2.66 14.18
C GLY A 73 15.27 -2.10 12.84
N TYR A 74 14.78 -0.87 12.82
CA TYR A 74 14.47 -0.22 11.55
C TYR A 74 15.71 -0.13 10.64
N ARG A 75 15.50 -0.10 9.34
CA ARG A 75 16.54 0.10 8.33
C ARG A 75 16.29 1.38 7.57
N PRO A 76 17.26 2.31 7.53
CA PRO A 76 17.15 3.52 6.73
C PRO A 76 17.31 3.18 5.24
N VAL A 77 16.46 3.77 4.41
CA VAL A 77 16.49 3.64 2.95
C VAL A 77 16.38 5.04 2.35
N ARG A 78 17.27 5.40 1.45
CA ARG A 78 17.15 6.66 0.70
C ARG A 78 16.57 6.38 -0.68
N TYR A 79 15.55 7.14 -1.05
CA TYR A 79 14.96 7.06 -2.37
C TYR A 79 14.74 8.46 -2.95
N ARG A 80 15.36 8.75 -4.07
CA ARG A 80 15.32 10.06 -4.76
C ARG A 80 15.63 11.23 -3.79
N GLY A 81 16.62 11.04 -2.92
CA GLY A 81 17.05 12.03 -1.93
C GLY A 81 16.21 12.09 -0.65
N ALA A 82 15.01 11.48 -0.63
CA ALA A 82 14.15 11.46 0.54
C ALA A 82 14.47 10.28 1.47
N PRO A 83 14.44 10.48 2.81
CA PRO A 83 14.62 9.40 3.77
C PRO A 83 13.31 8.63 3.97
N TYR A 84 13.45 7.31 3.95
CA TYR A 84 12.45 6.33 4.35
C TYR A 84 13.05 5.39 5.37
N TYR A 85 12.21 4.76 6.17
CA TYR A 85 12.63 3.77 7.15
C TYR A 85 11.74 2.55 7.02
N PHE A 86 12.36 1.39 6.96
CA PHE A 86 11.67 0.12 6.87
C PHE A 86 11.77 -0.63 8.19
N SER A 87 10.66 -1.16 8.69
CA SER A 87 10.63 -2.03 9.85
C SER A 87 9.48 -3.04 9.76
N ARG A 88 9.82 -4.33 9.87
CA ARG A 88 8.86 -5.45 9.96
C ARG A 88 7.76 -5.44 8.90
N GLY A 89 8.06 -5.04 7.68
CA GLY A 89 7.10 -4.95 6.57
C GLY A 89 6.48 -3.58 6.38
N ALA A 90 6.47 -2.71 7.38
CA ALA A 90 5.92 -1.36 7.30
C ALA A 90 6.97 -0.32 6.93
N TRP A 91 6.52 0.73 6.23
CA TRP A 91 7.35 1.85 5.81
C TRP A 91 6.98 3.12 6.55
N TYR A 92 8.01 3.88 6.90
CA TYR A 92 7.89 5.14 7.65
C TYR A 92 8.63 6.25 6.92
N ARG A 93 8.17 7.47 7.12
CA ARG A 93 8.89 8.69 6.71
C ARG A 93 8.86 9.72 7.84
N PRO A 94 9.79 10.71 7.85
CA PRO A 94 9.74 11.80 8.80
C PRO A 94 8.44 12.61 8.67
N TYR A 95 7.91 13.04 9.79
CA TYR A 95 6.74 13.91 9.91
C TYR A 95 6.96 14.91 11.05
N GLY A 96 7.62 16.03 10.77
CA GLY A 96 8.16 16.93 11.79
C GLY A 96 9.11 16.19 12.73
N PRO A 97 8.95 16.28 14.07
CA PRO A 97 9.78 15.55 15.03
C PRO A 97 9.37 14.07 15.21
N ARG A 98 8.43 13.59 14.43
CA ARG A 98 7.83 12.24 14.51
C ARG A 98 7.98 11.48 13.19
N PHE A 99 7.38 10.30 13.13
CA PHE A 99 7.38 9.44 11.96
C PHE A 99 5.95 9.02 11.63
N VAL A 100 5.62 8.95 10.35
CA VAL A 100 4.31 8.52 9.87
C VAL A 100 4.45 7.26 9.03
N VAL A 101 3.54 6.30 9.23
CA VAL A 101 3.43 5.08 8.40
C VAL A 101 2.88 5.45 7.02
N VAL A 102 3.57 5.02 5.98
CA VAL A 102 3.22 5.37 4.60
C VAL A 102 3.24 4.15 3.67
N ALA A 103 2.57 4.25 2.54
CA ALA A 103 2.87 3.39 1.41
C ALA A 103 4.26 3.74 0.86
N PRO A 104 5.11 2.76 0.57
CA PRO A 104 6.39 3.02 -0.07
C PRO A 104 6.19 3.51 -1.52
N PRO A 105 7.08 4.38 -2.03
CA PRO A 105 7.02 4.78 -3.42
C PRO A 105 7.43 3.63 -4.34
N ILE A 106 6.79 3.55 -5.51
CA ILE A 106 7.18 2.62 -6.56
C ILE A 106 8.65 2.85 -6.96
N GLY A 107 9.41 1.77 -7.08
CA GLY A 107 10.83 1.81 -7.44
C GLY A 107 11.81 1.89 -6.27
N ILE A 108 11.33 2.11 -5.01
CA ILE A 108 12.20 1.96 -3.84
C ILE A 108 12.57 0.48 -3.66
N GLY A 109 13.82 0.20 -3.30
CA GLY A 109 14.34 -1.16 -3.18
C GLY A 109 14.86 -1.50 -1.81
N LEU A 110 14.85 -2.80 -1.52
CA LEU A 110 15.44 -3.43 -0.33
C LEU A 110 16.39 -4.54 -0.79
N GLY A 111 17.58 -4.62 -0.18
CA GLY A 111 18.50 -5.75 -0.40
C GLY A 111 18.06 -7.07 0.29
N PHE A 112 16.86 -7.11 0.85
CA PHE A 112 16.31 -8.24 1.58
C PHE A 112 14.78 -8.22 1.46
N LEU A 113 14.13 -9.37 1.64
CA LEU A 113 12.67 -9.47 1.69
C LEU A 113 12.12 -9.00 3.05
N PRO A 114 10.91 -8.40 3.05
CA PRO A 114 10.19 -8.18 4.29
C PRO A 114 10.04 -9.48 5.09
N PRO A 115 10.16 -9.47 6.42
CA PRO A 115 9.84 -10.66 7.20
C PRO A 115 8.37 -11.04 6.98
N TYR A 116 8.11 -12.34 6.97
CA TYR A 116 6.76 -12.91 6.80
C TYR A 116 6.08 -12.53 5.50
N TYR A 117 6.82 -12.28 4.41
CA TYR A 117 6.24 -12.08 3.09
C TYR A 117 5.42 -13.30 2.64
N THR A 118 4.41 -13.06 1.82
CA THR A 118 3.73 -14.12 1.07
C THR A 118 4.22 -14.06 -0.38
N ARG A 119 4.68 -15.20 -0.92
CA ARG A 119 5.00 -15.29 -2.34
C ARG A 119 3.71 -15.47 -3.13
N VAL A 120 3.51 -14.63 -4.10
CA VAL A 120 2.35 -14.67 -5.01
C VAL A 120 2.83 -14.65 -6.45
N TRP A 121 2.16 -15.40 -7.30
CA TRP A 121 2.53 -15.53 -8.69
C TRP A 121 1.49 -14.84 -9.57
N PHE A 122 1.97 -14.13 -10.57
CA PHE A 122 1.15 -13.50 -11.60
C PHE A 122 1.77 -13.83 -12.96
N GLY A 123 1.08 -14.65 -13.76
CA GLY A 123 1.56 -15.06 -15.08
C GLY A 123 2.93 -15.73 -15.08
N GLY A 124 3.26 -16.52 -14.04
CA GLY A 124 4.56 -17.19 -13.91
C GLY A 124 5.66 -16.34 -13.26
N VAL A 125 5.40 -15.06 -12.96
CA VAL A 125 6.36 -14.17 -12.33
C VAL A 125 6.13 -14.12 -10.83
N PRO A 126 7.15 -14.36 -9.98
CA PRO A 126 7.03 -14.27 -8.54
C PRO A 126 7.04 -12.82 -8.06
N TYR A 127 6.07 -12.50 -7.23
CA TYR A 127 6.02 -11.28 -6.43
C TYR A 127 6.04 -11.64 -4.95
N TYR A 128 6.58 -10.75 -4.14
CA TYR A 128 6.63 -10.91 -2.71
C TYR A 128 5.73 -9.85 -2.09
N TYR A 129 4.73 -10.29 -1.35
CA TYR A 129 3.68 -9.43 -0.82
C TYR A 129 3.82 -9.25 0.69
N ALA A 130 3.77 -8.02 1.17
CA ALA A 130 3.68 -7.68 2.59
C ALA A 130 3.11 -6.27 2.75
N ASP A 131 2.21 -6.05 3.70
CA ASP A 131 1.62 -4.74 4.04
C ASP A 131 1.05 -4.00 2.83
N ASP A 132 0.20 -4.67 2.04
CA ASP A 132 -0.41 -4.10 0.84
C ASP A 132 0.62 -3.53 -0.16
N THR A 133 1.78 -4.17 -0.21
CA THR A 133 2.91 -3.77 -1.04
C THR A 133 3.46 -4.98 -1.78
N TYR A 134 3.71 -4.82 -3.07
CA TYR A 134 4.30 -5.85 -3.93
C TYR A 134 5.75 -5.54 -4.19
N TYR A 135 6.61 -6.54 -4.06
CA TYR A 135 8.03 -6.47 -4.32
C TYR A 135 8.38 -7.44 -5.45
N MET A 136 9.26 -7.02 -6.33
CA MET A 136 9.80 -7.86 -7.40
C MET A 136 11.32 -7.85 -7.32
N TRP A 137 11.96 -9.01 -7.52
CA TRP A 137 13.40 -9.09 -7.59
C TRP A 137 13.94 -8.41 -8.87
N ARG A 138 14.96 -7.60 -8.72
CA ARG A 138 15.70 -6.92 -9.80
C ARG A 138 17.17 -7.33 -9.75
N PRO A 139 17.59 -8.29 -10.58
CA PRO A 139 18.97 -8.83 -10.55
C PRO A 139 20.03 -7.77 -10.77
N GLU A 140 19.77 -6.83 -11.69
CA GLU A 140 20.69 -5.73 -12.02
C GLU A 140 20.97 -4.79 -10.84
N ARG A 141 20.06 -4.71 -9.88
CA ARG A 141 20.18 -3.91 -8.65
C ARG A 141 20.48 -4.76 -7.41
N ARG A 142 20.29 -6.08 -7.52
CA ARG A 142 20.29 -7.02 -6.39
C ARG A 142 19.37 -6.59 -5.26
N GLU A 143 18.18 -6.15 -5.62
CA GLU A 143 17.18 -5.62 -4.69
C GLU A 143 15.78 -6.14 -5.03
N TYR A 144 14.95 -6.24 -4.00
CA TYR A 144 13.50 -6.39 -4.11
C TYR A 144 12.89 -5.00 -4.21
N VAL A 145 12.36 -4.66 -5.35
CA VAL A 145 11.88 -3.32 -5.68
C VAL A 145 10.37 -3.27 -5.57
N VAL A 146 9.85 -2.25 -4.89
CA VAL A 146 8.41 -1.99 -4.82
C VAL A 146 7.88 -1.70 -6.22
N THR A 147 6.83 -2.41 -6.60
CA THR A 147 6.18 -2.28 -7.90
C THR A 147 4.68 -2.03 -7.74
N ASP A 148 4.05 -1.61 -8.83
CA ASP A 148 2.59 -1.55 -8.91
C ASP A 148 1.97 -2.93 -8.65
N PRO A 149 0.73 -2.99 -8.12
CA PRO A 149 0.00 -4.23 -8.05
C PRO A 149 -0.07 -4.87 -9.45
N PRO A 150 0.41 -6.12 -9.60
CA PRO A 150 0.35 -6.78 -10.90
C PRO A 150 -1.09 -7.05 -11.31
N ALA A 151 -1.36 -6.97 -12.61
CA ALA A 151 -2.65 -7.32 -13.16
C ALA A 151 -2.80 -8.84 -13.29
N GLY A 152 -4.04 -9.33 -13.20
CA GLY A 152 -4.37 -10.73 -13.38
C GLY A 152 -4.73 -11.48 -12.10
N ARG A 153 -4.89 -12.81 -12.23
CA ARG A 153 -5.22 -13.68 -11.10
C ARG A 153 -3.94 -14.03 -10.34
N ALA A 154 -3.91 -13.71 -9.05
CA ALA A 154 -2.85 -14.14 -8.15
C ALA A 154 -2.96 -15.64 -7.85
N ARG A 155 -1.82 -16.31 -7.70
CA ARG A 155 -1.71 -17.60 -7.03
C ARG A 155 -0.78 -17.50 -5.84
N VAL A 156 -1.19 -18.08 -4.73
CA VAL A 156 -0.41 -18.13 -3.50
C VAL A 156 0.32 -19.48 -3.46
N ASP A 157 1.53 -19.50 -2.96
CA ASP A 157 2.35 -20.73 -2.81
C ASP A 157 1.87 -21.67 -1.67
N ASP A 158 0.59 -21.80 -1.45
CA ASP A 158 0.04 -22.82 -0.55
C ASP A 158 -0.08 -24.16 -1.27
N ASN A 159 1.04 -24.84 -1.51
CA ASN A 159 1.11 -26.06 -2.32
C ASN A 159 0.79 -25.83 -3.80
N ALA A 160 1.80 -25.95 -4.61
CA ALA A 160 1.74 -25.98 -6.06
C ALA A 160 0.85 -27.13 -6.57
N SER A 161 -0.45 -27.04 -6.39
CA SER A 161 -1.42 -27.97 -6.97
C SER A 161 -2.73 -27.27 -7.16
N GLU A 162 -3.07 -27.15 -8.37
CA GLU A 162 -4.35 -27.13 -9.05
C GLU A 162 -4.63 -25.93 -9.92
N GLY A 163 -4.51 -26.22 -11.22
CA GLY A 163 -5.46 -25.73 -12.20
C GLY A 163 -5.22 -24.38 -12.83
N GLY A 164 -4.51 -24.38 -13.89
CA GLY A 164 -4.58 -23.35 -14.93
C GLY A 164 -3.27 -22.62 -15.18
N ASP A 165 -2.78 -22.74 -16.36
CA ASP A 165 -1.87 -21.84 -17.03
C ASP A 165 -0.39 -21.74 -16.61
N ASP A 166 0.05 -22.34 -15.49
CA ASP A 166 1.44 -22.23 -15.06
C ASP A 166 2.24 -23.49 -15.35
N VAL A 167 3.39 -23.21 -15.84
CA VAL A 167 4.43 -24.19 -16.07
C VAL A 167 5.08 -24.52 -14.73
N PHE A 168 5.02 -25.79 -14.34
CA PHE A 168 5.79 -26.25 -13.17
C PHE A 168 7.28 -26.20 -13.49
N VAL A 169 8.03 -25.47 -12.68
CA VAL A 169 9.47 -25.24 -12.90
C VAL A 169 10.26 -25.79 -11.73
N TYR A 170 11.03 -26.86 -11.97
CA TYR A 170 11.86 -27.50 -10.95
C TYR A 170 13.35 -27.33 -11.26
N PRO A 171 14.17 -26.84 -10.31
CA PRO A 171 15.60 -26.73 -10.51
C PRO A 171 16.24 -28.13 -10.59
N LYS A 172 17.01 -28.40 -11.65
CA LYS A 172 17.73 -29.67 -11.85
C LYS A 172 19.19 -29.63 -11.32
N ASN A 173 19.75 -28.44 -11.17
CA ASN A 173 21.16 -28.23 -10.87
C ASN A 173 21.40 -27.62 -9.47
N GLY A 174 20.43 -27.76 -8.54
CA GLY A 174 20.58 -27.25 -7.18
C GLY A 174 20.58 -25.72 -7.08
N GLN A 175 19.95 -25.01 -8.04
CA GLN A 175 19.83 -23.55 -7.99
C GLN A 175 19.17 -23.12 -6.68
N ASN A 176 19.85 -22.24 -5.94
CA ASN A 176 19.30 -21.65 -4.73
C ASN A 176 18.18 -20.63 -5.04
N GLU A 177 17.47 -20.18 -4.03
CA GLU A 177 16.32 -19.28 -4.21
C GLU A 177 16.69 -17.98 -4.95
N ALA A 178 17.83 -17.37 -4.61
CA ALA A 178 18.28 -16.14 -5.28
C ALA A 178 18.56 -16.38 -6.77
N GLN A 179 19.17 -17.51 -7.12
CA GLN A 179 19.40 -17.90 -8.50
C GLN A 179 18.08 -18.18 -9.23
N GLN A 180 17.17 -18.92 -8.61
CA GLN A 180 15.85 -19.19 -9.19
C GLN A 180 15.08 -17.91 -9.49
N ASN A 181 15.10 -16.94 -8.56
CA ASN A 181 14.44 -15.65 -8.76
C ASN A 181 15.07 -14.85 -9.90
N THR A 182 16.39 -14.88 -10.01
CA THR A 182 17.13 -14.22 -11.10
C THR A 182 16.78 -14.86 -12.45
N ASP A 183 16.86 -16.18 -12.54
CA ASP A 183 16.57 -16.94 -13.78
C ASP A 183 15.14 -16.73 -14.25
N ARG A 184 14.16 -16.75 -13.34
CA ARG A 184 12.76 -16.49 -13.67
C ARG A 184 12.55 -15.06 -14.17
N TYR A 185 13.13 -14.07 -13.49
CA TYR A 185 13.03 -12.69 -13.94
C TYR A 185 13.61 -12.48 -15.34
N GLU A 186 14.81 -13.01 -15.59
CA GLU A 186 15.47 -12.85 -16.87
C GLU A 186 14.74 -13.61 -18.00
N CYS A 187 14.23 -14.83 -17.73
CA CYS A 187 13.43 -15.57 -18.69
C CYS A 187 12.07 -14.89 -18.95
N HIS A 188 11.43 -14.33 -17.94
CA HIS A 188 10.25 -13.50 -18.14
C HIS A 188 10.56 -12.28 -19.02
N ALA A 189 11.58 -11.49 -18.67
CA ALA A 189 11.96 -10.31 -19.45
C ALA A 189 12.26 -10.64 -20.92
N TRP A 190 13.00 -11.74 -21.13
CA TRP A 190 13.30 -12.24 -22.49
C TRP A 190 12.04 -12.68 -23.24
N ALA A 191 11.14 -13.43 -22.58
CA ALA A 191 9.90 -13.88 -23.19
C ALA A 191 8.97 -12.69 -23.54
N VAL A 192 8.88 -11.68 -22.70
CA VAL A 192 8.16 -10.41 -23.00
C VAL A 192 8.75 -9.73 -24.22
N GLU A 193 10.08 -9.59 -24.28
CA GLU A 193 10.76 -8.99 -25.43
C GLU A 193 10.47 -9.74 -26.73
N LYS A 194 10.50 -11.09 -26.70
CA LYS A 194 10.31 -11.92 -27.88
C LYS A 194 8.87 -11.99 -28.38
N THR A 195 7.89 -11.91 -27.49
CA THR A 195 6.49 -12.14 -27.83
C THR A 195 5.64 -10.88 -27.83
N GLY A 196 6.09 -9.83 -27.16
CA GLY A 196 5.32 -8.60 -26.92
C GLY A 196 4.22 -8.78 -25.87
N PHE A 197 4.07 -9.99 -25.29
CA PHE A 197 3.07 -10.27 -24.27
C PHE A 197 3.68 -10.18 -22.87
N ASP A 198 3.14 -9.31 -22.03
CA ASP A 198 3.55 -9.18 -20.62
C ASP A 198 2.40 -9.62 -19.69
N PRO A 199 2.44 -10.82 -19.10
CA PRO A 199 1.38 -11.32 -18.23
C PRO A 199 1.17 -10.49 -16.98
N THR A 200 2.09 -9.59 -16.64
CA THR A 200 1.98 -8.68 -15.49
C THR A 200 1.21 -7.39 -15.82
N ARG A 201 0.82 -7.18 -17.07
CA ARG A 201 0.08 -6.03 -17.56
C ARG A 201 -1.37 -6.37 -17.89
N PRO A 202 -2.29 -5.40 -17.79
CA PRO A 202 -3.67 -5.61 -18.25
C PRO A 202 -3.70 -6.13 -19.70
N GLN A 203 -4.46 -7.20 -19.93
CA GLN A 203 -4.59 -7.84 -21.27
C GLN A 203 -3.25 -8.28 -21.89
N GLY A 204 -2.18 -8.41 -21.08
CA GLY A 204 -0.86 -8.76 -21.59
C GLY A 204 -0.19 -7.65 -22.43
N ASN A 205 -0.74 -6.43 -22.42
CA ASN A 205 -0.33 -5.29 -23.25
C ASN A 205 -0.49 -5.56 -24.77
N VAL A 206 -1.49 -6.38 -25.16
CA VAL A 206 -1.83 -6.70 -26.54
C VAL A 206 -3.32 -6.53 -26.78
N GLU A 207 -3.74 -6.56 -28.05
CA GLU A 207 -5.15 -6.53 -28.41
C GLU A 207 -5.89 -7.77 -27.89
N GLU A 208 -7.16 -7.60 -27.49
CA GLU A 208 -7.97 -8.68 -26.88
C GLU A 208 -8.01 -9.94 -27.75
N SER A 209 -8.12 -9.79 -29.06
CA SER A 209 -8.12 -10.89 -30.04
C SER A 209 -6.80 -11.69 -30.09
N GLN A 210 -5.72 -11.14 -29.57
CA GLN A 210 -4.38 -11.74 -29.59
C GLN A 210 -3.97 -12.36 -28.25
N ILE A 211 -4.73 -12.13 -27.18
CA ILE A 211 -4.35 -12.52 -25.81
C ILE A 211 -3.97 -14.00 -25.73
N ASP A 212 -4.82 -14.90 -26.23
CA ASP A 212 -4.59 -16.34 -26.08
C ASP A 212 -3.38 -16.82 -26.87
N SER A 213 -3.24 -16.37 -28.12
CA SER A 213 -2.10 -16.74 -28.96
C SER A 213 -0.78 -16.19 -28.41
N LYS A 214 -0.75 -14.94 -28.02
CA LYS A 214 0.42 -14.29 -27.47
C LYS A 214 0.81 -14.82 -26.09
N ARG A 215 -0.17 -15.21 -25.28
CA ARG A 215 0.06 -15.90 -24.00
C ARG A 215 0.69 -17.28 -24.22
N ALA A 216 0.22 -18.02 -25.20
CA ALA A 216 0.82 -19.31 -25.56
C ALA A 216 2.27 -19.17 -26.06
N ASP A 217 2.53 -18.13 -26.88
CA ASP A 217 3.88 -17.81 -27.35
C ASP A 217 4.80 -17.45 -26.17
N TYR A 218 4.31 -16.61 -25.25
CA TYR A 218 5.06 -16.22 -24.05
C TYR A 218 5.45 -17.45 -23.21
N ARG A 219 4.50 -18.36 -22.93
CA ARG A 219 4.79 -19.56 -22.15
C ARG A 219 5.83 -20.46 -22.82
N ARG A 220 5.77 -20.62 -24.13
CA ARG A 220 6.78 -21.39 -24.86
C ARG A 220 8.14 -20.73 -24.76
N ALA A 221 8.22 -19.42 -24.90
CA ALA A 221 9.46 -18.69 -24.80
C ALA A 221 10.05 -18.76 -23.38
N GLU A 222 9.26 -18.48 -22.37
CA GLU A 222 9.68 -18.55 -20.95
C GLU A 222 10.13 -19.97 -20.59
N GLY A 223 9.35 -20.99 -20.96
CA GLY A 223 9.69 -22.38 -20.72
C GLY A 223 11.01 -22.80 -21.40
N ALA A 224 11.23 -22.42 -22.64
CA ALA A 224 12.47 -22.71 -23.36
C ALA A 224 13.69 -22.04 -22.70
N CYS A 225 13.54 -20.79 -22.24
CA CYS A 225 14.59 -20.10 -21.51
C CYS A 225 14.94 -20.78 -20.18
N LEU A 226 13.93 -21.20 -19.41
CA LEU A 226 14.12 -21.89 -18.14
C LEU A 226 14.74 -23.27 -18.31
N ASP A 227 14.32 -24.05 -19.34
CA ASP A 227 14.93 -25.35 -19.63
C ASP A 227 16.40 -25.20 -19.99
N ALA A 228 16.77 -24.20 -20.80
CA ALA A 228 18.16 -23.88 -21.13
C ALA A 228 19.00 -23.50 -19.90
N ARG A 229 18.37 -23.02 -18.82
CA ARG A 229 19.03 -22.72 -17.54
C ARG A 229 19.03 -23.88 -16.54
N GLY A 230 18.61 -25.04 -16.97
CA GLY A 230 18.64 -26.24 -16.15
C GLY A 230 17.45 -26.39 -15.23
N TYR A 231 16.28 -25.99 -15.65
CA TYR A 231 15.02 -26.30 -14.99
C TYR A 231 14.26 -27.39 -15.74
N SER A 232 13.46 -28.16 -15.03
CA SER A 232 12.43 -28.99 -15.65
C SER A 232 11.16 -28.16 -15.74
N VAL A 233 10.66 -28.00 -16.93
CA VAL A 233 9.45 -27.24 -17.25
C VAL A 233 8.37 -28.21 -17.69
N LYS A 234 7.20 -28.25 -17.00
CA LYS A 234 6.11 -29.21 -17.30
C LYS A 234 4.77 -28.48 -17.36
#